data_b6d5893934508e5d498a441959b949e7
#
_entry.id   b6d5893934508e5d498a441959b949e7
#
_cell.length_a   1.000
_cell.length_b   1.000
_cell.length_c   1.000
_cell.angle_alpha   90.00
_cell.angle_beta   90.00
_cell.angle_gamma   90.00
#
_symmetry.space_group_name_H-M   'P 1'
#
loop_
_entity.id
_entity.type
_entity.pdbx_description
1 polymer ?
#
loop_
_entity_poly.entity_id
_entity_poly.type
_entity_poly.pdbx_seq_one_letter_code
_entity_poly.pdbx_strand_id
1 'polypeptide(L)'
;MNRSIRPTLPTAPGRNVRTRRVPVLTLLAEAAGRHVVLPVVFILAVVWVAPAQASQLVPQNLKQMIDVADVVVTGKVSKVTDGIDNGIPFTEVTMQVDSSIKREVAANSNYSFRQYGLLKARRMVDGRYLLATKIEGMATWTVGEKVTTFLNKPASRSGMRTPVGMAQGKFTYSGSQAANSFDNRNLFKGMTVDPSVLSARESAMLAKPAGSVDGDVLVNLVKRAVKEQWIEKGVMR
;
A
#
# COMPACT_ATOMS: atom_id res chain seq x y z
N MET A 1 13.81 -56.09 -32.45
CA MET A 1 13.30 -55.81 -33.82
C MET A 1 12.39 -54.61 -33.74
N ASN A 2 12.86 -53.44 -34.14
CA ASN A 2 12.20 -52.16 -33.96
C ASN A 2 11.93 -51.57 -35.35
N ARG A 3 10.65 -51.47 -35.74
CA ARG A 3 10.26 -50.86 -37.00
C ARG A 3 9.72 -49.46 -36.75
N SER A 4 10.51 -48.49 -37.20
CA SER A 4 10.19 -47.07 -37.30
C SER A 4 9.22 -46.87 -38.44
N ILE A 5 8.09 -46.23 -38.19
CA ILE A 5 7.12 -45.78 -39.24
C ILE A 5 7.21 -44.26 -39.29
N ARG A 6 7.62 -43.71 -40.45
CA ARG A 6 7.58 -42.28 -40.76
C ARG A 6 6.22 -41.94 -41.40
N PRO A 7 5.55 -40.86 -41.03
CA PRO A 7 4.41 -40.36 -41.80
C PRO A 7 4.86 -39.45 -42.92
N THR A 8 4.29 -39.66 -44.13
CA THR A 8 4.43 -38.87 -45.34
C THR A 8 3.53 -37.63 -45.30
N LEU A 9 4.06 -36.48 -45.70
CA LEU A 9 3.32 -35.22 -45.89
C LEU A 9 2.56 -35.25 -47.23
N PRO A 10 1.34 -34.70 -47.31
CA PRO A 10 0.62 -34.48 -48.57
C PRO A 10 1.05 -33.17 -49.23
N THR A 11 1.25 -33.27 -50.55
CA THR A 11 1.59 -32.19 -51.50
C THR A 11 0.37 -31.29 -51.75
N ALA A 12 0.51 -29.95 -51.65
CA ALA A 12 -0.52 -28.99 -51.93
C ALA A 12 -0.59 -28.69 -53.45
N PRO A 13 -1.80 -28.46 -54.03
CA PRO A 13 -1.95 -28.10 -55.45
C PRO A 13 -1.69 -26.61 -55.69
N GLY A 14 -1.03 -26.33 -56.80
CA GLY A 14 -0.62 -25.01 -57.24
C GLY A 14 -1.81 -24.04 -57.50
N ARG A 15 -1.66 -22.83 -57.01
CA ARG A 15 -2.58 -21.71 -57.29
C ARG A 15 -2.06 -20.87 -58.44
N ASN A 16 -2.79 -20.88 -59.57
CA ASN A 16 -2.57 -19.99 -60.71
C ASN A 16 -2.80 -18.52 -60.32
N VAL A 17 -1.76 -17.73 -60.41
CA VAL A 17 -1.82 -16.28 -60.25
C VAL A 17 -2.20 -15.62 -61.58
N ARG A 18 -3.45 -15.21 -61.69
CA ARG A 18 -3.90 -14.32 -62.80
C ARG A 18 -3.52 -12.89 -62.47
N THR A 19 -2.53 -12.36 -63.16
CA THR A 19 -2.19 -10.94 -63.14
C THR A 19 -3.28 -10.12 -63.82
N ARG A 20 -4.11 -9.41 -63.08
CA ARG A 20 -5.00 -8.36 -63.59
C ARG A 20 -4.21 -7.05 -63.70
N ARG A 21 -4.01 -6.57 -64.94
CA ARG A 21 -3.50 -5.20 -65.21
C ARG A 21 -4.59 -4.21 -64.85
N VAL A 22 -4.33 -3.35 -63.86
CA VAL A 22 -5.19 -2.23 -63.49
C VAL A 22 -4.75 -1.00 -64.28
N PRO A 23 -5.65 -0.24 -64.93
CA PRO A 23 -5.26 0.95 -65.73
C PRO A 23 -4.81 2.10 -64.77
N VAL A 24 -3.74 2.78 -65.20
CA VAL A 24 -3.00 3.81 -64.49
C VAL A 24 -3.82 5.10 -64.20
N LEU A 25 -5.06 5.20 -64.66
CA LEU A 25 -5.83 6.45 -64.56
C LEU A 25 -6.65 6.64 -63.25
N THR A 26 -6.67 5.63 -62.36
CA THR A 26 -7.46 5.70 -61.10
C THR A 26 -6.64 6.14 -59.88
N LEU A 27 -5.35 6.41 -60.04
CA LEU A 27 -4.43 6.71 -58.92
C LEU A 27 -4.34 8.20 -58.52
N LEU A 28 -4.97 9.14 -59.28
CA LEU A 28 -4.86 10.58 -59.00
C LEU A 28 -6.03 11.18 -58.23
N ALA A 29 -7.12 10.46 -58.05
CA ALA A 29 -8.30 10.99 -57.30
C ALA A 29 -8.31 10.63 -55.81
N GLU A 30 -7.51 9.65 -55.36
CA GLU A 30 -7.49 9.20 -53.95
C GLU A 30 -6.46 9.93 -53.06
N ALA A 31 -5.57 10.74 -53.62
CA ALA A 31 -4.51 11.38 -52.84
C ALA A 31 -4.97 12.61 -52.06
N ALA A 32 -6.06 13.25 -52.47
CA ALA A 32 -6.54 14.50 -51.83
C ALA A 32 -7.35 14.27 -50.52
N GLY A 33 -7.91 13.08 -50.34
CA GLY A 33 -8.75 12.77 -49.15
C GLY A 33 -8.00 12.22 -47.92
N ARG A 34 -6.78 11.67 -48.13
CA ARG A 34 -6.07 10.93 -47.06
C ARG A 34 -5.30 11.83 -46.07
N HIS A 35 -4.98 13.05 -46.47
CA HIS A 35 -4.16 13.93 -45.62
C HIS A 35 -4.95 14.71 -44.58
N VAL A 36 -6.28 14.81 -44.71
CA VAL A 36 -7.12 15.54 -43.72
C VAL A 36 -7.61 14.60 -42.60
N VAL A 37 -7.77 13.30 -42.89
CA VAL A 37 -8.29 12.34 -41.89
C VAL A 37 -7.22 11.91 -40.88
N LEU A 38 -5.94 11.78 -41.30
CA LEU A 38 -4.85 11.37 -40.42
C LEU A 38 -4.60 12.33 -39.24
N PRO A 39 -4.53 13.68 -39.42
CA PRO A 39 -4.35 14.58 -38.31
C PRO A 39 -5.55 14.63 -37.37
N VAL A 40 -6.77 14.46 -37.85
CA VAL A 40 -7.98 14.44 -37.03
C VAL A 40 -8.03 13.19 -36.15
N VAL A 41 -7.64 12.02 -36.64
CA VAL A 41 -7.57 10.79 -35.86
C VAL A 41 -6.47 10.89 -34.82
N PHE A 42 -5.34 11.53 -35.12
CA PHE A 42 -4.24 11.72 -34.16
C PHE A 42 -4.63 12.71 -33.04
N ILE A 43 -5.38 13.77 -33.36
CA ILE A 43 -5.90 14.72 -32.35
C ILE A 43 -6.96 14.05 -31.47
N LEU A 44 -7.84 13.23 -32.02
CA LEU A 44 -8.83 12.47 -31.26
C LEU A 44 -8.18 11.41 -30.34
N ALA A 45 -7.08 10.78 -30.75
CA ALA A 45 -6.36 9.79 -29.93
C ALA A 45 -5.63 10.43 -28.73
N VAL A 46 -5.17 11.67 -28.85
CA VAL A 46 -4.49 12.40 -27.76
C VAL A 46 -5.47 12.87 -26.67
N VAL A 47 -6.72 13.13 -27.02
CA VAL A 47 -7.74 13.59 -26.05
C VAL A 47 -8.22 12.45 -25.11
N TRP A 48 -7.99 11.18 -25.44
CA TRP A 48 -8.43 10.03 -24.64
C TRP A 48 -7.37 9.49 -23.68
N VAL A 49 -6.20 10.11 -23.57
CA VAL A 49 -5.26 9.83 -22.50
C VAL A 49 -5.67 10.65 -21.28
N ALA A 50 -6.82 10.31 -20.69
CA ALA A 50 -7.11 10.74 -19.34
C ALA A 50 -6.00 10.20 -18.43
N PRO A 51 -5.29 11.05 -17.65
CA PRO A 51 -4.32 10.55 -16.71
C PRO A 51 -5.06 9.58 -15.78
N ALA A 52 -4.67 8.32 -15.78
CA ALA A 52 -5.14 7.37 -14.79
C ALA A 52 -4.71 7.96 -13.43
N GLN A 53 -5.67 8.51 -12.69
CA GLN A 53 -5.45 8.97 -11.32
C GLN A 53 -5.19 7.73 -10.50
N ALA A 54 -3.91 7.35 -10.37
CA ALA A 54 -3.50 6.35 -9.40
C ALA A 54 -4.01 6.81 -8.05
N SER A 55 -4.70 5.94 -7.32
CA SER A 55 -5.19 6.21 -5.97
C SER A 55 -4.02 6.66 -5.11
N GLN A 56 -3.91 7.96 -4.86
CA GLN A 56 -2.83 8.51 -4.04
C GLN A 56 -3.23 8.38 -2.57
N LEU A 57 -2.37 7.75 -1.80
CA LEU A 57 -2.48 7.74 -0.35
C LEU A 57 -2.36 9.19 0.17
N VAL A 58 -3.36 9.63 0.92
CA VAL A 58 -3.31 10.95 1.59
C VAL A 58 -2.21 10.90 2.66
N PRO A 59 -1.18 11.76 2.57
CA PRO A 59 -0.14 11.81 3.59
C PRO A 59 -0.73 12.15 4.97
N GLN A 60 -0.31 11.40 5.98
CA GLN A 60 -0.66 11.63 7.39
C GLN A 60 0.57 12.10 8.14
N ASN A 61 0.48 13.24 8.84
CA ASN A 61 1.54 13.64 9.76
C ASN A 61 1.34 13.03 11.15
N LEU A 62 2.34 13.15 12.01
CA LEU A 62 2.34 12.54 13.33
C LEU A 62 1.16 13.05 14.20
N LYS A 63 0.84 14.35 14.16
CA LYS A 63 -0.29 14.91 14.89
C LYS A 63 -1.60 14.23 14.45
N GLN A 64 -1.84 14.11 13.16
CA GLN A 64 -3.03 13.45 12.61
C GLN A 64 -3.08 11.97 13.01
N MET A 65 -1.93 11.28 12.99
CA MET A 65 -1.86 9.88 13.43
C MET A 65 -2.21 9.73 14.91
N ILE A 66 -1.69 10.61 15.78
CA ILE A 66 -2.02 10.61 17.22
C ILE A 66 -3.51 10.90 17.43
N ASP A 67 -4.07 11.86 16.71
CA ASP A 67 -5.46 12.28 16.85
C ASP A 67 -6.44 11.15 16.50
N VAL A 68 -6.25 10.52 15.34
CA VAL A 68 -7.15 9.51 14.77
C VAL A 68 -6.98 8.13 15.42
N ALA A 69 -5.78 7.78 15.88
CA ALA A 69 -5.50 6.45 16.43
C ALA A 69 -6.37 6.14 17.66
N ASP A 70 -6.96 4.95 17.67
CA ASP A 70 -7.64 4.36 18.85
C ASP A 70 -6.64 3.62 19.75
N VAL A 71 -5.64 2.96 19.13
CA VAL A 71 -4.60 2.21 19.83
C VAL A 71 -3.24 2.64 19.30
N VAL A 72 -2.29 2.90 20.20
CA VAL A 72 -0.88 3.07 19.84
C VAL A 72 -0.07 2.15 20.73
N VAL A 73 0.58 1.16 20.12
CA VAL A 73 1.38 0.15 20.83
C VAL A 73 2.74 -0.02 20.18
N THR A 74 3.73 -0.31 21.02
CA THR A 74 5.07 -0.74 20.63
C THR A 74 5.27 -2.18 21.09
N GLY A 75 5.83 -3.02 20.24
CA GLY A 75 6.08 -4.42 20.58
C GLY A 75 6.71 -5.20 19.44
N LYS A 76 6.90 -6.50 19.68
CA LYS A 76 7.44 -7.43 18.72
C LYS A 76 6.33 -8.30 18.13
N VAL A 77 6.26 -8.41 16.80
CA VAL A 77 5.31 -9.31 16.14
C VAL A 77 5.69 -10.76 16.45
N SER A 78 4.82 -11.46 17.15
CA SER A 78 5.03 -12.85 17.58
C SER A 78 4.37 -13.86 16.64
N LYS A 79 3.26 -13.48 15.98
CA LYS A 79 2.52 -14.37 15.08
C LYS A 79 1.82 -13.58 13.99
N VAL A 80 1.80 -14.13 12.78
CA VAL A 80 0.99 -13.64 11.66
C VAL A 80 0.31 -14.82 11.01
N THR A 81 -1.01 -14.81 10.96
CA THR A 81 -1.82 -15.86 10.32
C THR A 81 -2.87 -15.21 9.42
N ASP A 82 -3.44 -15.99 8.53
CA ASP A 82 -4.54 -15.52 7.70
C ASP A 82 -5.71 -16.52 7.70
N GLY A 83 -6.87 -16.03 7.33
CA GLY A 83 -8.09 -16.84 7.28
C GLY A 83 -9.20 -16.14 6.51
N ILE A 84 -10.36 -16.81 6.51
CA ILE A 84 -11.62 -16.27 5.99
C ILE A 84 -12.64 -16.42 7.11
N ASP A 85 -13.30 -15.32 7.45
CA ASP A 85 -14.35 -15.27 8.46
C ASP A 85 -15.60 -14.65 7.82
N ASN A 86 -16.71 -15.37 7.81
CA ASN A 86 -17.96 -14.96 7.13
C ASN A 86 -17.74 -14.49 5.68
N GLY A 87 -16.88 -15.18 4.93
CA GLY A 87 -16.54 -14.83 3.55
C GLY A 87 -15.56 -13.65 3.41
N ILE A 88 -15.14 -13.03 4.50
CA ILE A 88 -14.23 -11.88 4.51
C ILE A 88 -12.80 -12.37 4.80
N PRO A 89 -11.84 -12.14 3.89
CA PRO A 89 -10.45 -12.52 4.13
C PRO A 89 -9.80 -11.61 5.18
N PHE A 90 -9.00 -12.19 6.06
CA PHE A 90 -8.25 -11.44 7.07
C PHE A 90 -6.84 -11.96 7.25
N THR A 91 -5.96 -11.07 7.66
CA THR A 91 -4.67 -11.37 8.27
C THR A 91 -4.75 -10.99 9.75
N GLU A 92 -4.48 -11.95 10.63
CA GLU A 92 -4.40 -11.73 12.07
C GLU A 92 -2.94 -11.58 12.50
N VAL A 93 -2.67 -10.48 13.18
CA VAL A 93 -1.35 -10.11 13.69
C VAL A 93 -1.41 -10.16 15.21
N THR A 94 -0.50 -10.92 15.81
CA THR A 94 -0.29 -10.94 17.28
C THR A 94 1.06 -10.32 17.59
N MET A 95 1.08 -9.41 18.54
CA MET A 95 2.26 -8.71 19.02
C MET A 95 2.45 -8.99 20.51
N GLN A 96 3.68 -9.25 20.94
CA GLN A 96 4.07 -9.12 22.35
C GLN A 96 4.32 -7.64 22.63
N VAL A 97 3.55 -7.07 23.52
CA VAL A 97 3.52 -5.63 23.79
C VAL A 97 4.65 -5.23 24.74
N ASP A 98 5.51 -4.32 24.32
CA ASP A 98 6.52 -3.69 25.17
C ASP A 98 5.89 -2.50 25.94
N SER A 99 5.13 -1.66 25.23
CA SER A 99 4.43 -0.51 25.81
C SER A 99 3.19 -0.13 25.01
N SER A 100 2.22 0.48 25.69
CA SER A 100 0.99 1.03 25.13
C SER A 100 0.90 2.52 25.48
N ILE A 101 0.39 3.33 24.55
CA ILE A 101 0.28 4.79 24.69
C ILE A 101 -1.18 5.22 24.68
N LYS A 102 -1.96 4.76 23.68
CA LYS A 102 -3.40 4.96 23.62
C LYS A 102 -4.09 3.63 23.77
N ARG A 103 -5.19 3.58 24.52
CA ARG A 103 -5.88 2.38 25.00
C ARG A 103 -4.92 1.49 25.79
N GLU A 104 -5.24 1.27 27.04
CA GLU A 104 -4.41 0.49 27.93
C GLU A 104 -4.35 -0.97 27.49
N VAL A 105 -3.16 -1.41 27.14
CA VAL A 105 -2.80 -2.80 26.86
C VAL A 105 -1.63 -3.14 27.78
N ALA A 106 -1.76 -4.18 28.59
CA ALA A 106 -0.75 -4.54 29.56
C ALA A 106 0.60 -4.83 28.88
N ALA A 107 1.69 -4.31 29.44
CA ALA A 107 3.04 -4.66 29.01
C ALA A 107 3.26 -6.17 29.18
N ASN A 108 4.09 -6.76 28.33
CA ASN A 108 4.37 -8.20 28.27
C ASN A 108 3.15 -9.08 27.95
N SER A 109 1.99 -8.49 27.62
CA SER A 109 0.82 -9.24 27.13
C SER A 109 0.84 -9.40 25.60
N ASN A 110 0.00 -10.30 25.12
CA ASN A 110 -0.25 -10.43 23.69
C ASN A 110 -1.42 -9.54 23.27
N TYR A 111 -1.21 -8.73 22.26
CA TYR A 111 -2.24 -7.95 21.59
C TYR A 111 -2.45 -8.45 20.18
N SER A 112 -3.67 -8.82 19.84
CA SER A 112 -4.02 -9.31 18.49
C SER A 112 -5.04 -8.41 17.84
N PHE A 113 -4.89 -8.22 16.54
CA PHE A 113 -5.88 -7.55 15.69
C PHE A 113 -5.91 -8.19 14.30
N ARG A 114 -7.01 -8.00 13.60
CA ARG A 114 -7.18 -8.47 12.22
C ARG A 114 -7.23 -7.29 11.27
N GLN A 115 -6.55 -7.40 10.14
CA GLN A 115 -6.69 -6.51 8.99
C GLN A 115 -7.21 -7.28 7.80
N TYR A 116 -7.80 -6.58 6.82
CA TYR A 116 -8.27 -7.19 5.59
C TYR A 116 -7.10 -7.71 4.75
N GLY A 117 -7.27 -8.89 4.15
CA GLY A 117 -6.35 -9.49 3.20
C GLY A 117 -5.90 -10.90 3.57
N LEU A 118 -5.27 -11.59 2.61
CA LEU A 118 -4.68 -12.92 2.77
C LEU A 118 -3.19 -12.87 2.49
N LEU A 119 -2.43 -13.69 3.21
CA LEU A 119 -0.99 -13.89 2.98
C LEU A 119 -0.74 -14.77 1.76
N LYS A 120 -1.65 -15.71 1.47
CA LYS A 120 -1.57 -16.65 0.36
C LYS A 120 -2.95 -16.94 -0.22
N ALA A 121 -2.99 -17.38 -1.49
CA ALA A 121 -4.23 -17.80 -2.12
C ALA A 121 -4.87 -18.96 -1.36
N ARG A 122 -6.20 -18.94 -1.22
CA ARG A 122 -6.99 -20.02 -0.58
C ARG A 122 -8.08 -20.52 -1.50
N ARG A 123 -8.24 -21.86 -1.54
CA ARG A 123 -9.36 -22.50 -2.21
C ARG A 123 -10.62 -22.34 -1.36
N MET A 124 -11.69 -21.89 -1.99
CA MET A 124 -13.01 -21.74 -1.38
C MET A 124 -13.79 -23.08 -1.46
N VAL A 125 -14.87 -23.20 -0.66
CA VAL A 125 -15.71 -24.39 -0.62
C VAL A 125 -16.34 -24.67 -2.00
N ASP A 126 -16.65 -23.63 -2.77
CA ASP A 126 -17.21 -23.72 -4.12
C ASP A 126 -16.17 -24.05 -5.21
N GLY A 127 -14.94 -24.37 -4.83
CA GLY A 127 -13.84 -24.71 -5.73
C GLY A 127 -13.09 -23.52 -6.33
N ARG A 128 -13.56 -22.28 -6.18
CA ARG A 128 -12.86 -21.07 -6.61
C ARG A 128 -11.67 -20.78 -5.71
N TYR A 129 -10.71 -19.99 -6.22
CA TYR A 129 -9.58 -19.50 -5.44
C TYR A 129 -9.79 -18.04 -5.08
N LEU A 130 -9.70 -17.73 -3.79
CA LEU A 130 -9.52 -16.38 -3.32
C LEU A 130 -8.01 -16.07 -3.33
N LEU A 131 -7.62 -15.16 -4.19
CA LEU A 131 -6.19 -14.80 -4.36
C LEU A 131 -5.70 -14.04 -3.13
N ALA A 132 -4.39 -14.15 -2.86
CA ALA A 132 -3.74 -13.28 -1.88
C ALA A 132 -3.95 -11.83 -2.30
N THR A 133 -4.66 -11.07 -1.48
CA THR A 133 -4.95 -9.67 -1.78
C THR A 133 -3.93 -8.81 -1.07
N LYS A 134 -2.92 -8.40 -1.80
CA LYS A 134 -1.99 -7.36 -1.34
C LYS A 134 -2.57 -6.00 -1.77
N ILE A 135 -3.18 -5.31 -0.82
CA ILE A 135 -3.67 -3.94 -1.08
C ILE A 135 -2.45 -3.02 -1.09
N GLU A 136 -2.30 -2.25 -2.17
CA GLU A 136 -1.22 -1.28 -2.28
C GLU A 136 -1.30 -0.24 -1.13
N GLY A 137 -0.16 0.05 -0.54
CA GLY A 137 -0.08 0.95 0.61
C GLY A 137 -0.53 0.34 1.95
N MET A 138 -1.04 -0.89 1.99
CA MET A 138 -1.37 -1.56 3.24
C MET A 138 -0.11 -2.03 3.96
N ALA A 139 -0.12 -1.96 5.30
CA ALA A 139 0.97 -2.47 6.11
C ALA A 139 1.11 -3.99 5.97
N THR A 140 2.34 -4.45 5.77
CA THR A 140 2.71 -5.88 5.84
C THR A 140 3.37 -6.17 7.18
N TRP A 141 3.29 -7.41 7.64
CA TRP A 141 3.75 -7.82 8.97
C TRP A 141 4.65 -9.04 8.86
N THR A 142 5.79 -9.00 9.56
CA THR A 142 6.77 -10.09 9.60
C THR A 142 6.99 -10.53 11.04
N VAL A 143 6.94 -11.83 11.28
CA VAL A 143 7.24 -12.39 12.61
C VAL A 143 8.67 -12.02 13.01
N GLY A 144 8.83 -11.54 14.23
CA GLY A 144 10.11 -11.13 14.78
C GLY A 144 10.44 -9.64 14.64
N GLU A 145 9.74 -8.88 13.78
CA GLU A 145 9.96 -7.44 13.69
C GLU A 145 9.48 -6.69 14.95
N LYS A 146 10.26 -5.71 15.38
CA LYS A 146 9.84 -4.73 16.39
C LYS A 146 9.15 -3.58 15.67
N VAL A 147 7.98 -3.18 16.17
CA VAL A 147 7.17 -2.12 15.53
C VAL A 147 6.53 -1.21 16.57
N THR A 148 6.30 0.04 16.19
CA THR A 148 5.29 0.92 16.81
C THR A 148 4.16 1.10 15.80
N THR A 149 2.92 0.85 16.21
CA THR A 149 1.78 0.98 15.30
C THR A 149 0.67 1.84 15.89
N PHE A 150 0.12 2.69 15.03
CA PHE A 150 -1.03 3.54 15.26
C PHE A 150 -2.24 2.89 14.59
N LEU A 151 -3.16 2.32 15.35
CA LEU A 151 -4.30 1.58 14.81
C LEU A 151 -5.58 2.39 14.89
N ASN A 152 -6.34 2.39 13.82
CA ASN A 152 -7.70 2.94 13.77
C ASN A 152 -8.65 2.18 14.70
N LYS A 153 -9.81 2.78 15.00
CA LYS A 153 -10.94 2.07 15.61
C LYS A 153 -11.30 0.84 14.78
N PRO A 154 -11.80 -0.23 15.41
CA PRO A 154 -12.26 -1.39 14.65
C PRO A 154 -13.43 -0.98 13.76
N ALA A 155 -13.42 -1.49 12.52
CA ALA A 155 -14.54 -1.31 11.60
C ALA A 155 -15.80 -1.95 12.19
N SER A 156 -16.91 -1.23 12.23
CA SER A 156 -18.16 -1.63 12.91
C SER A 156 -18.71 -2.97 12.42
N ARG A 157 -18.54 -3.30 11.13
CA ARG A 157 -19.09 -4.53 10.53
C ARG A 157 -18.18 -5.75 10.65
N SER A 158 -16.85 -5.55 10.61
CA SER A 158 -15.89 -6.67 10.54
C SER A 158 -15.00 -6.78 11.77
N GLY A 159 -14.97 -5.77 12.65
CA GLY A 159 -14.04 -5.71 13.78
C GLY A 159 -12.57 -5.54 13.37
N MET A 160 -12.27 -5.45 12.07
CA MET A 160 -10.92 -5.33 11.55
C MET A 160 -10.37 -3.93 11.82
N ARG A 161 -9.06 -3.85 12.00
CA ARG A 161 -8.31 -2.61 12.20
C ARG A 161 -7.28 -2.44 11.10
N THR A 162 -7.00 -1.21 10.75
CA THR A 162 -5.87 -0.85 9.87
C THR A 162 -4.99 0.14 10.59
N PRO A 163 -3.69 0.18 10.34
CA PRO A 163 -2.88 1.31 10.77
C PRO A 163 -3.39 2.60 10.16
N VAL A 164 -3.28 3.71 10.91
CA VAL A 164 -3.66 5.04 10.46
C VAL A 164 -2.86 5.40 9.22
N GLY A 165 -3.52 5.89 8.18
CA GLY A 165 -2.86 6.16 6.91
C GLY A 165 -2.27 4.89 6.25
N MET A 166 -2.83 3.73 6.54
CA MET A 166 -2.36 2.42 6.04
C MET A 166 -0.92 2.12 6.53
N ALA A 167 0.06 1.90 5.64
CA ALA A 167 1.44 1.61 6.07
C ALA A 167 2.17 2.83 6.67
N GLN A 168 1.60 4.04 6.62
CA GLN A 168 2.19 5.22 7.26
C GLN A 168 2.18 5.10 8.79
N GLY A 169 1.13 4.51 9.37
CA GLY A 169 0.98 4.34 10.82
C GLY A 169 1.69 3.12 11.39
N LYS A 170 2.53 2.42 10.62
CA LYS A 170 3.38 1.33 11.10
C LYS A 170 4.85 1.73 10.97
N PHE A 171 5.55 1.84 12.07
CA PHE A 171 6.99 2.11 12.13
C PHE A 171 7.72 0.82 12.48
N THR A 172 8.63 0.39 11.60
CA THR A 172 9.47 -0.80 11.80
C THR A 172 10.85 -0.36 12.28
N TYR A 173 11.41 -1.07 13.23
CA TYR A 173 12.70 -0.78 13.83
C TYR A 173 13.84 -1.52 13.14
N SER A 174 14.93 -0.80 12.90
CA SER A 174 16.25 -1.33 12.58
C SER A 174 17.24 -0.81 13.63
N GLY A 175 17.60 -1.66 14.58
CA GLY A 175 18.27 -1.21 15.81
C GLY A 175 17.42 -0.20 16.59
N SER A 176 17.96 0.98 16.87
CA SER A 176 17.23 2.08 17.52
C SER A 176 16.46 2.98 16.57
N GLN A 177 16.63 2.80 15.26
CA GLN A 177 16.01 3.65 14.25
C GLN A 177 14.65 3.09 13.81
N ALA A 178 13.65 3.94 13.67
CA ALA A 178 12.29 3.60 13.27
C ALA A 178 11.90 4.34 11.99
N ALA A 179 11.32 3.63 11.03
CA ALA A 179 10.76 4.20 9.81
C ALA A 179 9.49 3.47 9.40
N ASN A 180 8.57 4.18 8.76
CA ASN A 180 7.44 3.59 8.07
C ASN A 180 7.82 3.23 6.62
N SER A 181 6.91 2.56 5.90
CA SER A 181 7.16 2.13 4.50
C SER A 181 7.38 3.27 3.50
N PHE A 182 7.16 4.51 3.91
CA PHE A 182 7.35 5.73 3.10
C PHE A 182 8.57 6.53 3.54
N ASP A 183 9.49 5.90 4.28
CA ASP A 183 10.70 6.54 4.81
C ASP A 183 10.38 7.82 5.62
N ASN A 184 9.32 7.76 6.40
CA ASN A 184 8.81 8.86 7.24
C ASN A 184 8.55 10.18 6.48
N ARG A 185 8.42 10.15 5.15
CA ARG A 185 8.10 11.35 4.37
C ARG A 185 6.79 11.96 4.87
N ASN A 186 6.80 13.28 5.02
CA ASN A 186 5.68 14.07 5.54
C ASN A 186 5.29 13.79 7.00
N LEU A 187 6.02 12.95 7.75
CA LEU A 187 5.70 12.61 9.13
C LEU A 187 5.55 13.85 10.03
N PHE A 188 6.38 14.87 9.81
CA PHE A 188 6.36 16.11 10.58
C PHE A 188 5.88 17.32 9.77
N LYS A 189 5.50 17.12 8.51
CA LYS A 189 5.09 18.21 7.62
C LYS A 189 3.75 18.81 8.08
N GLY A 190 3.71 20.15 8.13
CA GLY A 190 2.47 20.87 8.42
C GLY A 190 1.99 20.73 9.86
N MET A 191 2.84 20.24 10.77
CA MET A 191 2.59 20.28 12.20
C MET A 191 3.57 21.23 12.90
N THR A 192 3.14 21.80 14.00
CA THR A 192 3.96 22.61 14.89
C THR A 192 3.80 22.11 16.33
N VAL A 193 4.88 22.18 17.10
CA VAL A 193 4.86 21.87 18.55
C VAL A 193 5.51 23.06 19.26
N ASP A 194 4.96 23.46 20.39
CA ASP A 194 5.54 24.51 21.21
C ASP A 194 7.00 24.15 21.58
N PRO A 195 7.98 24.97 21.19
CA PRO A 195 9.40 24.65 21.46
C PRO A 195 9.73 24.50 22.94
N SER A 196 8.97 25.14 23.83
CA SER A 196 9.21 25.12 25.27
C SER A 196 9.03 23.75 25.90
N VAL A 197 8.24 22.86 25.25
CA VAL A 197 8.01 21.48 25.73
C VAL A 197 8.94 20.46 25.10
N LEU A 198 9.75 20.85 24.13
CA LEU A 198 10.60 19.93 23.37
C LEU A 198 12.01 19.85 23.96
N SER A 199 12.54 18.65 24.03
CA SER A 199 13.99 18.44 24.20
C SER A 199 14.74 18.74 22.91
N ALA A 200 16.05 18.97 23.02
CA ALA A 200 16.92 19.19 21.84
C ALA A 200 16.87 18.01 20.85
N ARG A 201 16.76 16.75 21.35
CA ARG A 201 16.65 15.56 20.50
C ARG A 201 15.33 15.51 19.73
N GLU A 202 14.24 15.87 20.39
CA GLU A 202 12.90 15.94 19.77
C GLU A 202 12.85 17.06 18.71
N SER A 203 13.38 18.24 19.02
CA SER A 203 13.48 19.34 18.06
C SER A 203 14.29 18.97 16.81
N ALA A 204 15.42 18.31 17.00
CA ALA A 204 16.25 17.81 15.88
C ALA A 204 15.52 16.72 15.07
N MET A 205 14.74 15.86 15.71
CA MET A 205 13.91 14.85 15.03
C MET A 205 12.80 15.51 14.22
N LEU A 206 12.07 16.46 14.77
CA LEU A 206 10.97 17.16 14.09
C LEU A 206 11.43 17.98 12.89
N ALA A 207 12.68 18.40 12.84
CA ALA A 207 13.28 19.13 11.71
C ALA A 207 13.61 18.23 10.50
N LYS A 208 13.53 16.89 10.62
CA LYS A 208 13.83 15.98 9.51
C LYS A 208 12.67 15.96 8.49
N PRO A 209 12.95 16.14 7.19
CA PRO A 209 11.92 16.08 6.16
C PRO A 209 11.51 14.64 5.81
N ALA A 210 12.40 13.68 6.01
CA ALA A 210 12.26 12.25 5.75
C ALA A 210 13.37 11.46 6.46
N GLY A 211 13.38 10.15 6.27
CA GLY A 211 14.39 9.26 6.82
C GLY A 211 14.01 8.69 8.19
N SER A 212 14.77 7.69 8.60
CA SER A 212 14.55 7.06 9.90
C SER A 212 14.80 8.04 11.06
N VAL A 213 14.09 7.83 12.15
CA VAL A 213 14.21 8.60 13.39
C VAL A 213 14.57 7.70 14.56
N ASP A 214 15.10 8.25 15.61
CA ASP A 214 15.29 7.52 16.87
C ASP A 214 13.91 7.08 17.40
N GLY A 215 13.69 5.78 17.47
CA GLY A 215 12.38 5.21 17.83
C GLY A 215 11.97 5.48 19.27
N ASP A 216 12.93 5.56 20.19
CA ASP A 216 12.64 5.86 21.59
C ASP A 216 12.28 7.35 21.76
N VAL A 217 12.95 8.24 21.02
CA VAL A 217 12.60 9.68 20.99
C VAL A 217 11.19 9.86 20.42
N LEU A 218 10.86 9.16 19.32
CA LEU A 218 9.52 9.20 18.72
C LEU A 218 8.44 8.71 19.70
N VAL A 219 8.65 7.54 20.30
CA VAL A 219 7.68 6.94 21.23
C VAL A 219 7.50 7.82 22.49
N ASN A 220 8.58 8.39 23.02
CA ASN A 220 8.51 9.27 24.19
C ASN A 220 7.77 10.58 23.86
N LEU A 221 8.01 11.18 22.68
CA LEU A 221 7.27 12.35 22.22
C LEU A 221 5.77 12.04 22.14
N VAL A 222 5.39 10.92 21.49
CA VAL A 222 3.99 10.52 21.34
C VAL A 222 3.36 10.25 22.72
N LYS A 223 4.07 9.58 23.62
CA LYS A 223 3.60 9.29 24.98
C LYS A 223 3.30 10.57 25.76
N ARG A 224 4.19 11.57 25.70
CA ARG A 224 3.98 12.86 26.33
C ARG A 224 2.82 13.62 25.70
N ALA A 225 2.78 13.68 24.35
CA ALA A 225 1.72 14.36 23.62
C ALA A 225 0.33 13.83 24.00
N VAL A 226 0.18 12.51 24.13
CA VAL A 226 -1.08 11.88 24.55
C VAL A 226 -1.37 12.13 26.03
N LYS A 227 -0.40 11.89 26.91
CA LYS A 227 -0.58 12.01 28.36
C LYS A 227 -0.92 13.43 28.80
N GLU A 228 -0.28 14.41 28.17
CA GLU A 228 -0.41 15.82 28.51
C GLU A 228 -1.46 16.54 27.66
N GLN A 229 -2.14 15.82 26.75
CA GLN A 229 -3.22 16.33 25.87
C GLN A 229 -2.74 17.51 25.00
N TRP A 230 -1.59 17.34 24.34
CA TRP A 230 -0.98 18.44 23.56
C TRP A 230 -1.83 18.91 22.39
N ILE A 231 -2.61 18.02 21.77
CA ILE A 231 -3.48 18.36 20.63
C ILE A 231 -4.66 19.21 21.14
N GLU A 232 -5.33 18.76 22.17
CA GLU A 232 -6.49 19.42 22.78
C GLU A 232 -6.14 20.79 23.37
N LYS A 233 -4.94 20.90 23.94
CA LYS A 233 -4.41 22.16 24.50
C LYS A 233 -3.77 23.08 23.47
N GLY A 234 -3.69 22.65 22.19
CA GLY A 234 -3.06 23.42 21.13
C GLY A 234 -1.56 23.58 21.26
N VAL A 235 -0.87 22.73 22.03
CA VAL A 235 0.58 22.63 22.11
C VAL A 235 1.15 21.98 20.85
N MET A 236 0.42 21.00 20.30
CA MET A 236 0.70 20.35 19.01
C MET A 236 -0.45 20.66 18.05
N ARG A 237 -0.13 21.33 16.94
CA ARG A 237 -1.10 21.79 15.94
C ARG A 237 -0.80 21.26 14.55
#